data_c8d18e51cd5662f68323d92b7af279fd
#
_entry.id   c8d18e51cd5662f68323d92b7af279fd
#
_cell.length_a   1.000
_cell.length_b   1.000
_cell.length_c   1.000
_cell.angle_alpha   90.00
_cell.angle_beta   90.00
_cell.angle_gamma   90.00
#
_symmetry.space_group_name_H-M   'P 1'
#
loop_
_entity.id
_entity.type
_entity.pdbx_description
1 polymer ?
#
loop_
_entity_poly.entity_id
_entity_poly.type
_entity_poly.pdbx_seq_one_letter_code
_entity_poly.pdbx_strand_id
1 'polypeptide(L)'
;MVNSLFSRLSREKERLATVFLATLAFGLIAHGYGFLNFTVSHDSMNEFWLFQQMGYYSGTAAQWKIALGRFLSPVYQLLFRGETVAPWFSGMLALCWIALAAWGTAALFDIRERWLLIFTCGIFTVNLSVTALTASYLHDLDADMFAVLAAVLAALFWKRGTWHQLLTIPLLVVTLGIYQSMLSVYISLVIFLCILRLIQADQAKSVFLDGLRAIGLMAAGGIVYFLLSKVVCSLLGLDLTTQENGIANMLTGSNGILSLLTATFLSWVTLFITEAPRVNFLFHALLFLAALVLLFLLFSIKELPTPNKLLIALLLVLLPLGMNVSAFLNNGEVHLLMLYAAWLVYLLLLLLCRRVAKPGMTVFCCILIGLILFSNVRFSNELYTRKDQERQATLSLMTRVTQQLEQTEGYIPGQTEVAILGTSDFQSHPGYRQTYETVGAVFPSPISTEDFYGAYFSTVLQTPIRLCDSTRREELKAQAADLPAFPDKGCTAWIDGTLVLKLS
;
A
#
# COMPACT_ATOMS: atom_id res chain seq x y z
N MET A 1 37.11 -15.46 -22.51
CA MET A 1 35.78 -15.91 -22.02
C MET A 1 35.69 -15.84 -20.49
N VAL A 2 36.61 -16.43 -19.73
CA VAL A 2 36.61 -16.39 -18.24
C VAL A 2 36.67 -14.96 -17.71
N ASN A 3 37.60 -14.11 -18.19
CA ASN A 3 37.74 -12.70 -17.75
C ASN A 3 36.49 -11.85 -18.07
N SER A 4 35.74 -12.16 -19.14
CA SER A 4 34.49 -11.46 -19.46
C SER A 4 33.33 -11.91 -18.55
N LEU A 5 33.32 -13.15 -18.09
CA LEU A 5 32.37 -13.67 -17.15
C LEU A 5 32.60 -13.07 -15.75
N PHE A 6 33.85 -13.04 -15.29
CA PHE A 6 34.22 -12.42 -14.01
C PHE A 6 33.91 -10.91 -13.98
N SER A 7 34.16 -10.19 -15.05
CA SER A 7 33.84 -8.76 -15.15
C SER A 7 32.36 -8.47 -15.21
N ARG A 8 31.53 -9.40 -15.76
CA ARG A 8 30.06 -9.32 -15.71
C ARG A 8 29.55 -9.60 -14.31
N LEU A 9 30.04 -10.65 -13.66
CA LEU A 9 29.67 -11.00 -12.27
C LEU A 9 30.04 -9.91 -11.28
N SER A 10 31.23 -9.29 -11.43
CA SER A 10 31.65 -8.17 -10.59
C SER A 10 30.72 -6.97 -10.74
N ARG A 11 30.36 -6.59 -11.97
CA ARG A 11 29.45 -5.48 -12.25
C ARG A 11 28.03 -5.72 -11.72
N GLU A 12 27.52 -6.94 -11.84
CA GLU A 12 26.21 -7.28 -11.28
C GLU A 12 26.23 -7.28 -9.75
N LYS A 13 27.33 -7.68 -9.10
CA LYS A 13 27.50 -7.54 -7.65
C LYS A 13 27.48 -6.08 -7.20
N GLU A 14 28.24 -5.21 -7.86
CA GLU A 14 28.23 -3.77 -7.54
C GLU A 14 26.85 -3.15 -7.71
N ARG A 15 26.15 -3.52 -8.79
CA ARG A 15 24.80 -3.05 -9.07
C ARG A 15 23.83 -3.53 -7.99
N LEU A 16 23.87 -4.81 -7.64
CA LEU A 16 23.06 -5.38 -6.59
C LEU A 16 23.34 -4.72 -5.23
N ALA A 17 24.62 -4.57 -4.87
CA ALA A 17 25.01 -3.87 -3.66
C ALA A 17 24.52 -2.42 -3.63
N THR A 18 24.64 -1.68 -4.74
CA THR A 18 24.12 -0.31 -4.85
C THR A 18 22.60 -0.26 -4.60
N VAL A 19 21.85 -1.17 -5.21
CA VAL A 19 20.38 -1.23 -5.05
C VAL A 19 20.00 -1.55 -3.62
N PHE A 20 20.60 -2.59 -3.02
CA PHE A 20 20.29 -2.97 -1.64
C PHE A 20 20.67 -1.87 -0.64
N LEU A 21 21.87 -1.30 -0.74
CA LEU A 21 22.31 -0.23 0.16
C LEU A 21 21.47 1.04 0.00
N ALA A 22 21.13 1.44 -1.24
CA ALA A 22 20.29 2.61 -1.48
C ALA A 22 18.87 2.39 -0.94
N THR A 23 18.26 1.21 -1.22
CA THR A 23 16.92 0.89 -0.70
C THR A 23 16.92 0.84 0.84
N LEU A 24 17.91 0.22 1.46
CA LEU A 24 18.05 0.18 2.91
C LEU A 24 18.20 1.58 3.49
N ALA A 25 19.07 2.43 2.90
CA ALA A 25 19.25 3.80 3.37
C ALA A 25 17.96 4.63 3.26
N PHE A 26 17.32 4.63 2.10
CA PHE A 26 16.04 5.31 1.91
C PHE A 26 14.95 4.77 2.85
N GLY A 27 14.86 3.44 2.98
CA GLY A 27 13.88 2.78 3.84
C GLY A 27 14.04 3.12 5.31
N LEU A 28 15.28 3.06 5.82
CA LEU A 28 15.56 3.40 7.23
C LEU A 28 15.34 4.88 7.52
N ILE A 29 15.75 5.78 6.61
CA ILE A 29 15.56 7.22 6.80
C ILE A 29 14.07 7.59 6.73
N ALA A 30 13.29 6.98 5.80
CA ALA A 30 11.89 7.30 5.63
C ALA A 30 10.97 6.57 6.62
N HIS A 31 11.21 5.28 6.87
CA HIS A 31 10.26 4.39 7.54
C HIS A 31 10.83 3.72 8.81
N GLY A 32 12.12 3.88 9.11
CA GLY A 32 12.78 3.23 10.24
C GLY A 32 12.10 3.53 11.58
N TYR A 33 11.58 4.75 11.76
CA TYR A 33 10.80 5.07 12.97
C TYR A 33 9.55 4.20 13.08
N GLY A 34 8.78 4.04 12.01
CA GLY A 34 7.59 3.18 11.98
C GLY A 34 7.93 1.69 12.17
N PHE A 35 9.09 1.24 11.68
CA PHE A 35 9.53 -0.15 11.86
C PHE A 35 10.02 -0.45 13.28
N LEU A 36 10.64 0.50 13.96
CA LEU A 36 11.20 0.29 15.30
C LEU A 36 10.20 0.56 16.42
N ASN A 37 9.10 1.25 16.14
CA ASN A 37 8.08 1.56 17.13
C ASN A 37 6.79 0.79 16.83
N PHE A 38 6.18 0.23 17.87
CA PHE A 38 4.92 -0.51 17.75
C PHE A 38 3.73 0.46 17.61
N THR A 39 3.68 1.18 16.48
CA THR A 39 2.61 2.13 16.17
C THR A 39 1.51 1.48 15.31
N VAL A 40 0.90 0.43 15.84
CA VAL A 40 -0.14 -0.31 15.12
C VAL A 40 -1.43 0.50 14.95
N SER A 41 -2.13 0.30 13.84
CA SER A 41 -3.50 0.74 13.64
C SER A 41 -4.47 -0.23 14.31
N HIS A 42 -5.75 0.18 14.38
CA HIS A 42 -6.82 -0.69 14.85
C HIS A 42 -6.92 -1.99 14.02
N ASP A 43 -6.77 -1.92 12.69
CA ASP A 43 -6.81 -3.10 11.80
C ASP A 43 -5.66 -4.07 12.09
N SER A 44 -4.43 -3.58 12.23
CA SER A 44 -3.29 -4.42 12.57
C SER A 44 -3.47 -5.10 13.92
N MET A 45 -3.96 -4.36 14.89
CA MET A 45 -4.21 -4.86 16.24
C MET A 45 -5.31 -5.92 16.26
N ASN A 46 -6.41 -5.68 15.54
CA ASN A 46 -7.52 -6.60 15.43
C ASN A 46 -7.12 -7.90 14.71
N GLU A 47 -6.32 -7.79 13.65
CA GLU A 47 -5.79 -8.97 12.95
C GLU A 47 -4.94 -9.84 13.87
N PHE A 48 -4.07 -9.24 14.70
CA PHE A 48 -3.28 -9.98 15.68
C PHE A 48 -4.14 -10.69 16.70
N TRP A 49 -5.12 -9.98 17.26
CA TRP A 49 -6.02 -10.53 18.25
C TRP A 49 -6.80 -11.73 17.70
N LEU A 50 -7.31 -11.63 16.47
CA LEU A 50 -8.05 -12.70 15.82
C LEU A 50 -7.15 -13.92 15.54
N PHE A 51 -5.90 -13.70 15.12
CA PHE A 51 -4.95 -14.81 14.94
C PHE A 51 -4.62 -15.52 16.25
N GLN A 52 -4.46 -14.79 17.34
CA GLN A 52 -4.21 -15.36 18.66
C GLN A 52 -5.40 -16.18 19.17
N GLN A 53 -6.63 -15.74 18.91
CA GLN A 53 -7.84 -16.40 19.40
C GLN A 53 -8.24 -17.63 18.58
N MET A 54 -8.10 -17.60 17.28
CA MET A 54 -8.72 -18.57 16.36
C MET A 54 -7.72 -19.39 15.53
N GLY A 55 -6.44 -19.06 15.60
CA GLY A 55 -5.42 -19.67 14.77
C GLY A 55 -5.43 -19.14 13.32
N TYR A 56 -4.40 -19.48 12.57
CA TYR A 56 -4.02 -18.83 11.32
C TYR A 56 -5.05 -18.96 10.19
N TYR A 57 -5.55 -20.18 9.93
CA TYR A 57 -6.46 -20.45 8.80
C TYR A 57 -7.94 -20.46 9.16
N SER A 58 -8.26 -20.69 10.41
CA SER A 58 -9.64 -20.66 10.91
C SER A 58 -10.06 -19.28 11.42
N GLY A 59 -9.10 -18.35 11.49
CA GLY A 59 -9.34 -17.01 12.01
C GLY A 59 -10.12 -16.13 11.04
N THR A 60 -10.98 -15.28 11.58
CA THR A 60 -11.84 -14.35 10.83
C THR A 60 -11.03 -13.44 9.92
N ALA A 61 -9.81 -13.03 10.33
CA ALA A 61 -8.95 -12.17 9.52
C ALA A 61 -8.45 -12.85 8.25
N ALA A 62 -8.01 -14.12 8.33
CA ALA A 62 -7.60 -14.88 7.14
C ALA A 62 -8.78 -15.15 6.22
N GLN A 63 -9.95 -15.52 6.77
CA GLN A 63 -11.18 -15.73 6.02
C GLN A 63 -11.63 -14.45 5.32
N TRP A 64 -11.53 -13.30 5.99
CA TRP A 64 -11.82 -11.99 5.39
C TRP A 64 -10.92 -11.69 4.19
N LYS A 65 -9.59 -11.88 4.32
CA LYS A 65 -8.65 -11.70 3.20
C LYS A 65 -8.96 -12.64 2.03
N ILE A 66 -9.31 -13.89 2.31
CA ILE A 66 -9.69 -14.87 1.29
C ILE A 66 -10.99 -14.44 0.60
N ALA A 67 -11.99 -14.00 1.34
CA ALA A 67 -13.26 -13.49 0.81
C ALA A 67 -13.07 -12.23 -0.07
N LEU A 68 -12.06 -11.39 0.24
CA LEU A 68 -11.62 -10.27 -0.61
C LEU A 68 -10.85 -10.72 -1.88
N GLY A 69 -10.59 -12.03 -2.05
CA GLY A 69 -9.79 -12.57 -3.14
C GLY A 69 -8.28 -12.55 -2.89
N ARG A 70 -7.82 -12.17 -1.69
CA ARG A 70 -6.39 -12.13 -1.31
C ARG A 70 -5.94 -13.47 -0.72
N PHE A 71 -6.29 -14.57 -1.36
CA PHE A 71 -6.11 -15.93 -0.82
C PHE A 71 -4.65 -16.35 -0.64
N LEU A 72 -3.71 -15.68 -1.31
CA LEU A 72 -2.26 -15.92 -1.12
C LEU A 72 -1.65 -15.06 -0.01
N SER A 73 -2.32 -14.01 0.47
CA SER A 73 -1.80 -13.18 1.58
C SER A 73 -1.62 -13.99 2.87
N PRO A 74 -2.59 -14.79 3.35
CA PRO A 74 -2.37 -15.67 4.51
C PRO A 74 -1.27 -16.72 4.28
N VAL A 75 -1.15 -17.25 3.06
CA VAL A 75 -0.09 -18.21 2.71
C VAL A 75 1.29 -17.56 2.79
N TYR A 76 1.43 -16.35 2.24
CA TYR A 76 2.66 -15.56 2.33
C TYR A 76 3.04 -15.31 3.81
N GLN A 77 2.08 -14.86 4.61
CA GLN A 77 2.32 -14.58 6.03
C GLN A 77 2.83 -15.80 6.77
N LEU A 78 2.19 -16.96 6.57
CA LEU A 78 2.63 -18.21 7.18
C LEU A 78 4.06 -18.60 6.80
N LEU A 79 4.42 -18.44 5.52
CA LEU A 79 5.73 -18.85 5.00
C LEU A 79 6.88 -17.93 5.45
N PHE A 80 6.65 -16.63 5.54
CA PHE A 80 7.73 -15.65 5.73
C PHE A 80 7.76 -15.02 7.11
N ARG A 81 6.62 -14.87 7.77
CA ARG A 81 6.52 -14.07 9.00
C ARG A 81 5.99 -14.85 10.21
N GLY A 82 5.15 -15.85 10.00
CA GLY A 82 4.43 -16.54 11.08
C GLY A 82 3.23 -15.72 11.58
N GLU A 83 2.74 -16.06 12.77
CA GLU A 83 1.48 -15.56 13.33
C GLU A 83 1.62 -14.22 14.08
N THR A 84 2.85 -13.78 14.36
CA THR A 84 3.08 -12.54 15.10
C THR A 84 3.56 -11.44 14.20
N VAL A 85 3.18 -10.18 14.51
CA VAL A 85 3.78 -9.04 13.84
C VAL A 85 4.95 -8.53 14.66
N ALA A 86 6.10 -8.60 14.04
CA ALA A 86 7.28 -7.87 14.46
C ALA A 86 7.46 -6.71 13.46
N PRO A 87 7.11 -5.46 13.80
CA PRO A 87 7.13 -4.34 12.86
C PRO A 87 8.47 -4.18 12.15
N TRP A 88 9.57 -4.32 12.89
CA TRP A 88 10.93 -4.25 12.35
C TRP A 88 11.20 -5.38 11.33
N PHE A 89 10.69 -6.59 11.56
CA PHE A 89 10.90 -7.73 10.66
C PHE A 89 10.07 -7.58 9.38
N SER A 90 8.79 -7.22 9.49
CA SER A 90 7.93 -6.91 8.34
C SER A 90 8.52 -5.76 7.51
N GLY A 91 9.01 -4.70 8.16
CA GLY A 91 9.68 -3.60 7.49
C GLY A 91 10.95 -4.03 6.75
N MET A 92 11.79 -4.86 7.34
CA MET A 92 13.01 -5.37 6.70
C MET A 92 12.71 -6.31 5.53
N LEU A 93 11.71 -7.20 5.66
CA LEU A 93 11.24 -8.01 4.54
C LEU A 93 10.72 -7.14 3.39
N ALA A 94 9.89 -6.13 3.70
CA ALA A 94 9.40 -5.19 2.71
C ALA A 94 10.54 -4.50 1.94
N LEU A 95 11.57 -4.03 2.65
CA LEU A 95 12.76 -3.42 2.01
C LEU A 95 13.53 -4.42 1.14
N CYS A 96 13.62 -5.68 1.54
CA CYS A 96 14.21 -6.73 0.69
C CYS A 96 13.42 -6.92 -0.61
N TRP A 97 12.09 -6.99 -0.54
CA TRP A 97 11.24 -7.12 -1.73
C TRP A 97 11.30 -5.88 -2.62
N ILE A 98 11.30 -4.67 -2.04
CA ILE A 98 11.49 -3.42 -2.77
C ILE A 98 12.84 -3.40 -3.47
N ALA A 99 13.93 -3.79 -2.80
CA ALA A 99 15.25 -3.86 -3.41
C ALA A 99 15.28 -4.81 -4.62
N LEU A 100 14.71 -5.99 -4.47
CA LEU A 100 14.59 -6.96 -5.57
C LEU A 100 13.71 -6.44 -6.71
N ALA A 101 12.60 -5.75 -6.42
CA ALA A 101 11.74 -5.12 -7.41
C ALA A 101 12.49 -3.98 -8.15
N ALA A 102 13.22 -3.12 -7.44
CA ALA A 102 14.05 -2.07 -8.04
C ALA A 102 15.16 -2.67 -8.92
N TRP A 103 15.82 -3.74 -8.47
CA TRP A 103 16.80 -4.46 -9.26
C TRP A 103 16.19 -5.11 -10.52
N GLY A 104 15.03 -5.76 -10.40
CA GLY A 104 14.27 -6.30 -11.52
C GLY A 104 13.85 -5.22 -12.52
N THR A 105 13.42 -4.06 -12.04
CA THR A 105 13.07 -2.88 -12.86
C THR A 105 14.30 -2.33 -13.57
N ALA A 106 15.44 -2.27 -12.88
CA ALA A 106 16.71 -1.87 -13.50
C ALA A 106 17.16 -2.86 -14.59
N ALA A 107 16.88 -4.16 -14.43
CA ALA A 107 17.10 -5.16 -15.47
C ALA A 107 16.10 -5.01 -16.64
N LEU A 108 14.84 -4.68 -16.34
CA LEU A 108 13.80 -4.46 -17.35
C LEU A 108 14.16 -3.32 -18.31
N PHE A 109 14.68 -2.19 -17.78
CA PHE A 109 15.02 -0.99 -18.55
C PHE A 109 16.49 -0.83 -18.88
N ASP A 110 17.32 -1.83 -18.61
CA ASP A 110 18.77 -1.81 -18.78
C ASP A 110 19.41 -0.56 -18.16
N ILE A 111 19.02 -0.27 -16.90
CA ILE A 111 19.57 0.84 -16.13
C ILE A 111 20.94 0.43 -15.61
N ARG A 112 21.99 1.16 -16.01
CA ARG A 112 23.38 0.92 -15.59
C ARG A 112 23.97 2.11 -14.86
N GLU A 113 23.42 3.29 -15.07
CA GLU A 113 23.85 4.53 -14.46
C GLU A 113 23.52 4.52 -12.96
N ARG A 114 24.56 4.71 -12.13
CA ARG A 114 24.43 4.65 -10.67
C ARG A 114 23.41 5.64 -10.12
N TRP A 115 23.38 6.87 -10.70
CA TRP A 115 22.41 7.87 -10.29
C TRP A 115 20.97 7.42 -10.53
N LEU A 116 20.69 6.81 -11.69
CA LEU A 116 19.34 6.36 -12.03
C LEU A 116 18.93 5.13 -11.19
N LEU A 117 19.88 4.24 -10.84
CA LEU A 117 19.65 3.16 -9.88
C LEU A 117 19.24 3.71 -8.52
N ILE A 118 19.95 4.72 -8.00
CA ILE A 118 19.64 5.34 -6.70
C ILE A 118 18.26 5.99 -6.73
N PHE A 119 17.93 6.76 -7.78
CA PHE A 119 16.58 7.34 -7.93
C PHE A 119 15.51 6.26 -8.05
N THR A 120 15.75 5.17 -8.79
CA THR A 120 14.82 4.04 -8.86
C THR A 120 14.54 3.48 -7.46
N CYS A 121 15.58 3.23 -6.65
CA CYS A 121 15.41 2.79 -5.27
C CYS A 121 14.60 3.79 -4.43
N GLY A 122 14.92 5.08 -4.53
CA GLY A 122 14.18 6.13 -3.82
C GLY A 122 12.70 6.18 -4.21
N ILE A 123 12.37 6.12 -5.51
CA ILE A 123 10.99 6.13 -6.01
C ILE A 123 10.20 4.91 -5.51
N PHE A 124 10.81 3.73 -5.51
CA PHE A 124 10.17 2.51 -5.03
C PHE A 124 9.98 2.50 -3.51
N THR A 125 10.88 3.14 -2.76
CA THR A 125 10.88 3.08 -1.30
C THR A 125 10.17 4.27 -0.66
N VAL A 126 10.48 5.50 -1.12
CA VAL A 126 10.06 6.75 -0.49
C VAL A 126 8.86 7.34 -1.24
N ASN A 127 7.77 6.62 -1.25
CA ASN A 127 6.50 7.09 -1.80
C ASN A 127 5.40 7.02 -0.74
N LEU A 128 4.37 7.84 -0.92
CA LEU A 128 3.32 7.97 0.09
C LEU A 128 2.45 6.71 0.23
N SER A 129 2.42 5.81 -0.77
CA SER A 129 1.73 4.53 -0.64
C SER A 129 2.44 3.60 0.35
N VAL A 130 3.79 3.55 0.33
CA VAL A 130 4.58 2.83 1.35
C VAL A 130 4.40 3.49 2.72
N THR A 131 4.33 4.83 2.78
CA THR A 131 4.07 5.55 4.03
C THR A 131 2.71 5.18 4.61
N ALA A 132 1.65 5.17 3.79
CA ALA A 132 0.29 4.80 4.21
C ALA A 132 0.22 3.33 4.67
N LEU A 133 0.83 2.40 3.91
CA LEU A 133 0.93 1.00 4.31
C LEU A 133 1.66 0.82 5.65
N THR A 134 2.79 1.50 5.83
CA THR A 134 3.56 1.42 7.08
C THR A 134 2.77 1.99 8.25
N ALA A 135 2.02 3.07 8.05
CA ALA A 135 1.26 3.74 9.10
C ALA A 135 -0.03 3.00 9.50
N SER A 136 -0.69 2.31 8.56
CA SER A 136 -2.03 1.76 8.76
C SER A 136 -2.09 0.23 8.63
N TYR A 137 -1.34 -0.35 7.69
CA TYR A 137 -1.38 -1.77 7.34
C TYR A 137 0.01 -2.42 7.39
N LEU A 138 0.77 -2.12 8.44
CA LEU A 138 2.12 -2.66 8.61
C LEU A 138 2.15 -4.20 8.59
N HIS A 139 1.06 -4.82 9.02
CA HIS A 139 0.85 -6.27 8.99
C HIS A 139 0.74 -6.85 7.56
N ASP A 140 0.48 -6.03 6.54
CA ASP A 140 0.42 -6.44 5.13
C ASP A 140 1.56 -5.88 4.29
N LEU A 141 2.35 -4.93 4.82
CA LEU A 141 3.36 -4.20 4.08
C LEU A 141 4.34 -5.10 3.32
N ASP A 142 4.87 -6.12 3.96
CA ASP A 142 5.84 -7.04 3.36
C ASP A 142 5.21 -7.93 2.28
N ALA A 143 3.97 -8.40 2.49
CA ALA A 143 3.21 -9.14 1.49
C ALA A 143 2.91 -8.27 0.26
N ASP A 144 2.48 -7.03 0.46
CA ASP A 144 2.19 -6.09 -0.62
C ASP A 144 3.44 -5.74 -1.44
N MET A 145 4.59 -5.59 -0.79
CA MET A 145 5.86 -5.38 -1.50
C MET A 145 6.34 -6.63 -2.23
N PHE A 146 6.00 -7.83 -1.74
CA PHE A 146 6.21 -9.06 -2.50
C PHE A 146 5.31 -9.14 -3.75
N ALA A 147 4.07 -8.65 -3.66
CA ALA A 147 3.19 -8.52 -4.84
C ALA A 147 3.77 -7.52 -5.87
N VAL A 148 4.39 -6.40 -5.41
CA VAL A 148 5.13 -5.48 -6.30
C VAL A 148 6.29 -6.21 -7.00
N LEU A 149 7.08 -6.99 -6.27
CA LEU A 149 8.15 -7.81 -6.86
C LEU A 149 7.60 -8.79 -7.91
N ALA A 150 6.51 -9.50 -7.60
CA ALA A 150 5.88 -10.43 -8.53
C ALA A 150 5.42 -9.72 -9.82
N ALA A 151 4.83 -8.52 -9.71
CA ALA A 151 4.43 -7.69 -10.85
C ALA A 151 5.62 -7.26 -11.71
N VAL A 152 6.73 -6.85 -11.09
CA VAL A 152 7.99 -6.51 -11.80
C VAL A 152 8.57 -7.74 -12.52
N LEU A 153 8.60 -8.90 -11.86
CA LEU A 153 9.07 -10.14 -12.46
C LEU A 153 8.17 -10.56 -13.63
N ALA A 154 6.85 -10.40 -13.50
CA ALA A 154 5.90 -10.65 -14.59
C ALA A 154 6.24 -9.81 -15.84
N ALA A 155 6.52 -8.50 -15.68
CA ALA A 155 6.94 -7.63 -16.77
C ALA A 155 8.30 -8.05 -17.36
N LEU A 156 9.24 -8.48 -16.53
CA LEU A 156 10.55 -8.96 -16.97
C LEU A 156 10.46 -10.24 -17.79
N PHE A 157 9.64 -11.20 -17.36
CA PHE A 157 9.42 -12.45 -18.10
C PHE A 157 8.64 -12.23 -19.39
N TRP A 158 7.64 -11.33 -19.39
CA TRP A 158 6.97 -10.93 -20.63
C TRP A 158 7.98 -10.35 -21.64
N LYS A 159 8.89 -9.46 -21.23
CA LYS A 159 9.94 -8.88 -22.10
C LYS A 159 10.86 -9.93 -22.69
N ARG A 160 11.19 -11.00 -21.97
CA ARG A 160 12.09 -12.06 -22.44
C ARG A 160 11.53 -12.82 -23.64
N GLY A 161 10.21 -12.81 -23.82
CA GLY A 161 9.54 -13.54 -24.88
C GLY A 161 9.70 -15.07 -24.75
N THR A 162 9.56 -15.79 -25.85
CA THR A 162 9.66 -17.26 -25.92
C THR A 162 8.73 -17.95 -24.91
N TRP A 163 9.03 -19.17 -24.46
CA TRP A 163 8.24 -19.88 -23.44
C TRP A 163 8.30 -19.21 -22.05
N HIS A 164 9.35 -18.40 -21.76
CA HIS A 164 9.47 -17.70 -20.49
C HIS A 164 8.33 -16.73 -20.22
N GLN A 165 7.72 -16.15 -21.28
CA GLN A 165 6.56 -15.26 -21.11
C GLN A 165 5.36 -15.93 -20.42
N LEU A 166 5.24 -17.28 -20.48
CA LEU A 166 4.18 -18.00 -19.78
C LEU A 166 4.31 -17.88 -18.25
N LEU A 167 5.52 -17.64 -17.71
CA LEU A 167 5.73 -17.37 -16.30
C LEU A 167 5.08 -16.06 -15.82
N THR A 168 4.72 -15.16 -16.75
CA THR A 168 3.92 -13.98 -16.44
C THR A 168 2.58 -14.35 -15.81
N ILE A 169 1.93 -15.44 -16.26
CA ILE A 169 0.62 -15.87 -15.75
C ILE A 169 0.68 -16.19 -14.25
N PRO A 170 1.49 -17.15 -13.76
CA PRO A 170 1.54 -17.46 -12.35
C PRO A 170 2.04 -16.27 -11.49
N LEU A 171 2.94 -15.43 -12.02
CA LEU A 171 3.38 -14.22 -11.29
C LEU A 171 2.26 -13.19 -11.14
N LEU A 172 1.40 -13.03 -12.14
CA LEU A 172 0.20 -12.20 -12.04
C LEU A 172 -0.84 -12.80 -11.09
N VAL A 173 -0.98 -14.14 -11.04
CA VAL A 173 -1.81 -14.81 -10.03
C VAL A 173 -1.29 -14.53 -8.62
N VAL A 174 0.03 -14.57 -8.41
CA VAL A 174 0.64 -14.19 -7.13
C VAL A 174 0.36 -12.72 -6.79
N THR A 175 0.56 -11.82 -7.75
CA THR A 175 0.29 -10.39 -7.58
C THR A 175 -1.15 -10.14 -7.15
N LEU A 176 -2.12 -10.69 -7.88
CA LEU A 176 -3.55 -10.51 -7.63
C LEU A 176 -4.01 -11.23 -6.36
N GLY A 177 -3.48 -12.43 -6.09
CA GLY A 177 -3.84 -13.25 -4.94
C GLY A 177 -3.30 -12.73 -3.61
N ILE A 178 -2.32 -11.82 -3.64
CA ILE A 178 -1.83 -11.09 -2.46
C ILE A 178 -2.52 -9.73 -2.38
N TYR A 179 -2.37 -8.90 -3.42
CA TYR A 179 -2.99 -7.57 -3.44
C TYR A 179 -3.27 -7.08 -4.86
N GLN A 180 -4.54 -7.03 -5.23
CA GLN A 180 -5.00 -6.75 -6.59
C GLN A 180 -4.49 -5.42 -7.15
N SER A 181 -4.35 -4.39 -6.30
CA SER A 181 -3.92 -3.05 -6.70
C SER A 181 -2.51 -3.03 -7.31
N MET A 182 -1.66 -4.01 -6.98
CA MET A 182 -0.29 -4.09 -7.50
C MET A 182 -0.23 -4.53 -8.96
N LEU A 183 -1.36 -4.96 -9.56
CA LEU A 183 -1.47 -5.17 -11.01
C LEU A 183 -1.10 -3.90 -11.80
N SER A 184 -1.40 -2.72 -11.26
CA SER A 184 -1.05 -1.42 -11.83
C SER A 184 0.46 -1.28 -12.08
N VAL A 185 1.31 -1.92 -11.27
CA VAL A 185 2.77 -1.91 -11.44
C VAL A 185 3.16 -2.64 -12.74
N TYR A 186 2.61 -3.84 -12.96
CA TYR A 186 2.85 -4.58 -14.21
C TYR A 186 2.43 -3.77 -15.43
N ILE A 187 1.21 -3.23 -15.43
CA ILE A 187 0.66 -2.44 -16.55
C ILE A 187 1.55 -1.23 -16.82
N SER A 188 1.94 -0.49 -15.80
CA SER A 188 2.80 0.69 -15.91
C SER A 188 4.15 0.37 -16.54
N LEU A 189 4.81 -0.69 -16.07
CA LEU A 189 6.13 -1.09 -16.57
C LEU A 189 6.06 -1.58 -18.03
N VAL A 190 4.99 -2.28 -18.42
CA VAL A 190 4.74 -2.67 -19.81
C VAL A 190 4.56 -1.45 -20.70
N ILE A 191 3.73 -0.47 -20.29
CA ILE A 191 3.52 0.79 -21.03
C ILE A 191 4.85 1.54 -21.17
N PHE A 192 5.63 1.68 -20.09
CA PHE A 192 6.93 2.36 -20.15
C PHE A 192 7.87 1.69 -21.14
N LEU A 193 7.95 0.36 -21.13
CA LEU A 193 8.81 -0.37 -22.06
C LEU A 193 8.36 -0.19 -23.52
N CYS A 194 7.05 -0.22 -23.78
CA CYS A 194 6.51 0.03 -25.12
C CYS A 194 6.87 1.46 -25.60
N ILE A 195 6.69 2.48 -24.74
CA ILE A 195 7.07 3.86 -25.08
C ILE A 195 8.57 3.96 -25.40
N LEU A 196 9.43 3.37 -24.58
CA LEU A 196 10.89 3.44 -24.78
C LEU A 196 11.33 2.70 -26.05
N ARG A 197 10.73 1.58 -26.40
CA ARG A 197 10.99 0.84 -27.64
C ARG A 197 10.56 1.66 -28.86
N LEU A 198 9.40 2.31 -28.81
CA LEU A 198 8.95 3.20 -29.89
C LEU A 198 9.89 4.37 -30.10
N ILE A 199 10.45 4.96 -29.02
CA ILE A 199 11.46 6.04 -29.09
C ILE A 199 12.77 5.52 -29.74
N GLN A 200 13.10 4.24 -29.55
CA GLN A 200 14.26 3.59 -30.19
C GLN A 200 14.00 3.22 -31.63
N ALA A 201 12.89 3.66 -32.21
CA ALA A 201 12.46 3.40 -33.58
C ALA A 201 12.13 1.91 -33.88
N ASP A 202 11.79 1.11 -32.85
CA ASP A 202 11.16 -0.20 -33.09
C ASP A 202 9.87 0.02 -33.92
N GLN A 203 9.54 -0.95 -34.77
CA GLN A 203 8.32 -0.86 -35.58
C GLN A 203 7.06 -0.79 -34.72
N ALA A 204 6.21 0.24 -34.92
CA ALA A 204 4.97 0.43 -34.15
C ALA A 204 4.08 -0.83 -34.14
N LYS A 205 3.97 -1.53 -35.30
CA LYS A 205 3.19 -2.79 -35.41
C LYS A 205 3.73 -3.88 -34.46
N SER A 206 5.06 -4.05 -34.37
CA SER A 206 5.67 -5.05 -33.48
C SER A 206 5.40 -4.71 -32.03
N VAL A 207 5.60 -3.44 -31.63
CA VAL A 207 5.37 -2.98 -30.25
C VAL A 207 3.88 -3.11 -29.88
N PHE A 208 2.98 -2.78 -30.80
CA PHE A 208 1.53 -2.93 -30.60
C PHE A 208 1.14 -4.41 -30.37
N LEU A 209 1.66 -5.34 -31.21
CA LEU A 209 1.39 -6.77 -31.04
C LEU A 209 1.96 -7.31 -29.72
N ASP A 210 3.14 -6.86 -29.31
CA ASP A 210 3.70 -7.23 -28.02
C ASP A 210 2.87 -6.67 -26.86
N GLY A 211 2.32 -5.46 -26.97
CA GLY A 211 1.35 -4.90 -26.04
C GLY A 211 0.06 -5.74 -25.95
N LEU A 212 -0.48 -6.17 -27.09
CA LEU A 212 -1.64 -7.09 -27.11
C LEU A 212 -1.33 -8.44 -26.43
N ARG A 213 -0.10 -8.97 -26.60
CA ARG A 213 0.33 -10.17 -25.87
C ARG A 213 0.37 -9.94 -24.38
N ALA A 214 0.86 -8.77 -23.92
CA ALA A 214 0.86 -8.42 -22.49
C ALA A 214 -0.57 -8.42 -21.92
N ILE A 215 -1.53 -7.83 -22.66
CA ILE A 215 -2.96 -7.85 -22.31
C ILE A 215 -3.50 -9.27 -22.28
N GLY A 216 -3.18 -10.11 -23.28
CA GLY A 216 -3.61 -11.51 -23.33
C GLY A 216 -3.10 -12.33 -22.13
N LEU A 217 -1.82 -12.16 -21.76
CA LEU A 217 -1.23 -12.82 -20.58
C LEU A 217 -1.86 -12.30 -19.29
N MET A 218 -2.15 -11.00 -19.21
CA MET A 218 -2.83 -10.40 -18.07
C MET A 218 -4.26 -10.93 -17.92
N ALA A 219 -5.00 -11.04 -19.02
CA ALA A 219 -6.33 -11.63 -19.02
C ALA A 219 -6.30 -13.11 -18.60
N ALA A 220 -5.35 -13.89 -19.13
CA ALA A 220 -5.17 -15.29 -18.73
C ALA A 220 -4.83 -15.42 -17.23
N GLY A 221 -3.91 -14.57 -16.71
CA GLY A 221 -3.58 -14.50 -15.28
C GLY A 221 -4.78 -14.13 -14.42
N GLY A 222 -5.58 -13.14 -14.85
CA GLY A 222 -6.81 -12.73 -14.20
C GLY A 222 -7.89 -13.83 -14.15
N ILE A 223 -8.06 -14.57 -15.24
CA ILE A 223 -8.99 -15.71 -15.29
C ILE A 223 -8.54 -16.81 -14.32
N VAL A 224 -7.26 -17.21 -14.37
CA VAL A 224 -6.71 -18.23 -13.46
C VAL A 224 -6.86 -17.80 -12.00
N TYR A 225 -6.52 -16.55 -11.69
CA TYR A 225 -6.68 -15.96 -10.37
C TYR A 225 -8.15 -16.02 -9.89
N PHE A 226 -9.11 -15.62 -10.73
CA PHE A 226 -10.53 -15.63 -10.38
C PHE A 226 -11.06 -17.05 -10.13
N LEU A 227 -10.67 -18.02 -10.98
CA LEU A 227 -11.04 -19.42 -10.79
C LEU A 227 -10.46 -19.97 -9.48
N LEU A 228 -9.18 -19.70 -9.20
CA LEU A 228 -8.55 -20.14 -7.95
C LEU A 228 -9.21 -19.48 -6.72
N SER A 229 -9.53 -18.18 -6.79
CA SER A 229 -10.26 -17.49 -5.70
C SER A 229 -11.60 -18.18 -5.40
N LYS A 230 -12.39 -18.51 -6.44
CA LYS A 230 -13.64 -19.25 -6.28
C LYS A 230 -13.44 -20.63 -5.68
N VAL A 231 -12.44 -21.38 -6.16
CA VAL A 231 -12.15 -22.72 -5.64
C VAL A 231 -11.77 -22.65 -4.18
N VAL A 232 -10.87 -21.73 -3.79
CA VAL A 232 -10.43 -21.59 -2.38
C VAL A 232 -11.60 -21.18 -1.48
N CYS A 233 -12.42 -20.20 -1.90
CA CYS A 233 -13.63 -19.82 -1.15
C CYS A 233 -14.57 -21.00 -0.99
N SER A 234 -14.87 -21.73 -2.06
CA SER A 234 -15.76 -22.91 -2.00
C SER A 234 -15.23 -24.01 -1.07
N LEU A 235 -13.93 -24.28 -1.07
CA LEU A 235 -13.31 -25.28 -0.18
C LEU A 235 -13.39 -24.89 1.29
N LEU A 236 -13.46 -23.61 1.59
CA LEU A 236 -13.54 -23.07 2.96
C LEU A 236 -14.96 -22.69 3.37
N GLY A 237 -15.96 -22.91 2.53
CA GLY A 237 -17.34 -22.52 2.79
C GLY A 237 -17.56 -21.01 2.85
N LEU A 238 -16.75 -20.24 2.11
CA LEU A 238 -16.80 -18.78 2.05
C LEU A 238 -17.36 -18.32 0.72
N ASP A 239 -17.99 -17.14 0.72
CA ASP A 239 -18.36 -16.42 -0.49
C ASP A 239 -17.41 -15.26 -0.74
N LEU A 240 -17.18 -14.94 -2.02
CA LEU A 240 -16.49 -13.72 -2.39
C LEU A 240 -17.32 -12.51 -1.97
N THR A 241 -16.72 -11.62 -1.17
CA THR A 241 -17.46 -10.45 -0.67
C THR A 241 -17.76 -9.46 -1.79
N THR A 242 -18.94 -8.84 -1.69
CA THR A 242 -19.37 -7.69 -2.51
C THR A 242 -19.04 -6.35 -1.86
N GLN A 243 -18.47 -6.36 -0.66
CA GLN A 243 -18.08 -5.14 0.03
C GLN A 243 -16.94 -4.44 -0.69
N GLU A 244 -16.70 -3.20 -0.36
CA GLU A 244 -15.64 -2.36 -0.88
C GLU A 244 -14.32 -3.15 -0.98
N ASN A 245 -13.64 -3.04 -2.12
CA ASN A 245 -12.41 -3.77 -2.44
C ASN A 245 -12.55 -5.28 -2.73
N GLY A 246 -13.74 -5.84 -2.80
CA GLY A 246 -13.96 -7.24 -3.17
C GLY A 246 -14.02 -7.44 -4.70
N ILE A 247 -13.55 -8.64 -5.17
CA ILE A 247 -13.64 -9.01 -6.61
C ILE A 247 -15.09 -8.94 -7.13
N ALA A 248 -16.06 -9.30 -6.31
CA ALA A 248 -17.46 -9.31 -6.72
C ALA A 248 -17.97 -7.89 -7.03
N ASN A 249 -17.45 -6.87 -6.34
CA ASN A 249 -17.80 -5.46 -6.61
C ASN A 249 -17.38 -5.00 -8.01
N MET A 250 -16.29 -5.55 -8.56
CA MET A 250 -15.87 -5.29 -9.95
C MET A 250 -16.91 -5.76 -10.99
N LEU A 251 -17.69 -6.78 -10.67
CA LEU A 251 -18.67 -7.38 -11.59
C LEU A 251 -20.08 -6.82 -11.41
N THR A 252 -20.39 -6.28 -10.24
CA THR A 252 -21.74 -5.85 -9.85
C THR A 252 -21.89 -4.33 -9.71
N GLY A 253 -20.80 -3.56 -9.90
CA GLY A 253 -20.80 -2.11 -9.76
C GLY A 253 -21.84 -1.42 -10.67
N SER A 254 -22.56 -0.45 -10.11
CA SER A 254 -23.65 0.28 -10.78
C SER A 254 -23.18 1.45 -11.67
N ASN A 255 -21.90 1.82 -11.62
CA ASN A 255 -21.35 2.95 -12.36
C ASN A 255 -21.09 2.61 -13.84
N GLY A 256 -21.50 3.51 -14.74
CA GLY A 256 -21.21 3.35 -16.16
C GLY A 256 -19.70 3.41 -16.46
N ILE A 257 -19.24 2.70 -17.48
CA ILE A 257 -17.82 2.61 -17.88
C ILE A 257 -17.17 4.00 -18.02
N LEU A 258 -17.87 4.97 -18.60
CA LEU A 258 -17.33 6.33 -18.79
C LEU A 258 -17.11 7.04 -17.45
N SER A 259 -18.03 6.86 -16.49
CA SER A 259 -17.89 7.37 -15.12
C SER A 259 -16.67 6.79 -14.42
N LEU A 260 -16.47 5.46 -14.53
CA LEU A 260 -15.33 4.77 -13.95
C LEU A 260 -14.00 5.21 -14.56
N LEU A 261 -13.93 5.35 -15.89
CA LEU A 261 -12.73 5.87 -16.56
C LEU A 261 -12.41 7.30 -16.11
N THR A 262 -13.45 8.15 -15.99
CA THR A 262 -13.28 9.52 -15.52
C THR A 262 -12.81 9.57 -14.06
N ALA A 263 -13.43 8.79 -13.18
CA ALA A 263 -13.04 8.70 -11.77
C ALA A 263 -11.59 8.18 -11.62
N THR A 264 -11.22 7.15 -12.39
CA THR A 264 -9.86 6.59 -12.42
C THR A 264 -8.81 7.62 -12.85
N PHE A 265 -9.14 8.41 -13.89
CA PHE A 265 -8.25 9.46 -14.36
C PHE A 265 -8.14 10.62 -13.36
N LEU A 266 -9.28 11.09 -12.84
CA LEU A 266 -9.31 12.21 -11.89
C LEU A 266 -8.61 11.87 -10.59
N SER A 267 -8.81 10.68 -10.02
CA SER A 267 -8.12 10.27 -8.79
C SER A 267 -6.60 10.17 -8.97
N TRP A 268 -6.12 9.80 -10.17
CA TRP A 268 -4.69 9.87 -10.49
C TRP A 268 -4.17 11.30 -10.52
N VAL A 269 -4.92 12.24 -11.12
CA VAL A 269 -4.54 13.67 -11.20
C VAL A 269 -4.57 14.33 -9.81
N THR A 270 -5.64 14.08 -9.03
CA THR A 270 -5.81 14.67 -7.70
C THR A 270 -4.73 14.20 -6.73
N LEU A 271 -4.18 12.98 -6.89
CA LEU A 271 -3.04 12.50 -6.11
C LEU A 271 -1.88 13.52 -6.07
N PHE A 272 -1.55 14.14 -7.20
CA PHE A 272 -0.43 15.08 -7.30
C PHE A 272 -0.80 16.52 -6.90
N ILE A 273 -2.08 16.80 -6.71
CA ILE A 273 -2.60 18.14 -6.37
C ILE A 273 -3.00 18.22 -4.90
N THR A 274 -3.74 17.23 -4.40
CA THR A 274 -4.40 17.30 -3.08
C THR A 274 -3.82 16.34 -2.05
N GLU A 275 -3.41 15.13 -2.46
CA GLU A 275 -3.01 14.05 -1.54
C GLU A 275 -1.54 14.11 -1.12
N ALA A 276 -0.71 14.82 -1.89
CA ALA A 276 0.71 14.99 -1.55
C ALA A 276 0.89 16.08 -0.49
N PRO A 277 1.99 16.05 0.33
CA PRO A 277 2.33 17.20 1.16
C PRO A 277 2.27 18.49 0.35
N ARG A 278 1.64 19.54 0.87
CA ARG A 278 1.37 20.80 0.11
C ARG A 278 2.60 21.38 -0.58
N VAL A 279 3.79 21.21 0.00
CA VAL A 279 5.05 21.66 -0.60
C VAL A 279 5.36 20.95 -1.93
N ASN A 280 4.89 19.71 -2.10
CA ASN A 280 5.12 18.93 -3.31
C ASN A 280 4.31 19.46 -4.51
N PHE A 281 3.22 20.19 -4.29
CA PHE A 281 2.43 20.76 -5.38
C PHE A 281 3.26 21.61 -6.34
N LEU A 282 4.14 22.50 -5.81
CA LEU A 282 5.03 23.30 -6.63
C LEU A 282 6.00 22.42 -7.43
N PHE A 283 6.58 21.42 -6.78
CA PHE A 283 7.53 20.51 -7.45
C PHE A 283 6.83 19.66 -8.52
N HIS A 284 5.60 19.21 -8.28
CA HIS A 284 4.78 18.50 -9.27
C HIS A 284 4.42 19.42 -10.45
N ALA A 285 4.03 20.66 -10.20
CA ALA A 285 3.75 21.64 -11.27
C ALA A 285 4.96 21.88 -12.16
N LEU A 286 6.16 22.04 -11.55
CA LEU A 286 7.41 22.20 -12.30
C LEU A 286 7.80 20.93 -13.08
N LEU A 287 7.59 19.74 -12.49
CA LEU A 287 7.81 18.48 -13.20
C LEU A 287 6.82 18.28 -14.34
N PHE A 288 5.59 18.69 -14.18
CA PHE A 288 4.59 18.67 -15.25
C PHE A 288 5.02 19.57 -16.42
N LEU A 289 5.49 20.78 -16.15
CA LEU A 289 6.06 21.65 -17.18
C LEU A 289 7.28 21.04 -17.86
N ALA A 290 8.17 20.42 -17.09
CA ALA A 290 9.30 19.69 -17.64
C ALA A 290 8.87 18.51 -18.52
N ALA A 291 7.84 17.77 -18.12
CA ALA A 291 7.26 16.70 -18.91
C ALA A 291 6.68 17.22 -20.24
N LEU A 292 5.97 18.36 -20.23
CA LEU A 292 5.48 18.98 -21.47
C LEU A 292 6.62 19.35 -22.42
N VAL A 293 7.72 19.91 -21.89
CA VAL A 293 8.90 20.22 -22.71
C VAL A 293 9.52 18.93 -23.26
N LEU A 294 9.66 17.88 -22.45
CA LEU A 294 10.19 16.60 -22.92
C LEU A 294 9.30 15.95 -23.99
N LEU A 295 7.98 16.04 -23.85
CA LEU A 295 7.04 15.57 -24.87
C LEU A 295 7.17 16.39 -26.15
N PHE A 296 7.26 17.72 -26.05
CA PHE A 296 7.52 18.57 -27.20
C PHE A 296 8.81 18.18 -27.92
N LEU A 297 9.90 18.00 -27.19
CA LEU A 297 11.19 17.55 -27.75
C LEU A 297 11.05 16.17 -28.42
N LEU A 298 10.39 15.22 -27.76
CA LEU A 298 10.16 13.88 -28.27
C LEU A 298 9.37 13.89 -29.59
N PHE A 299 8.25 14.62 -29.63
CA PHE A 299 7.43 14.71 -30.85
C PHE A 299 8.09 15.55 -31.98
N SER A 300 9.10 16.37 -31.64
CA SER A 300 9.90 17.14 -32.61
C SER A 300 11.01 16.33 -33.26
N ILE A 301 11.31 15.09 -32.81
CA ILE A 301 12.29 14.21 -33.43
C ILE A 301 11.80 13.86 -34.85
N LYS A 302 12.54 14.31 -35.86
CA LYS A 302 12.15 14.13 -37.28
C LYS A 302 12.28 12.68 -37.73
N GLU A 303 13.26 11.99 -37.21
CA GLU A 303 13.57 10.59 -37.53
C GLU A 303 12.57 9.60 -36.92
N LEU A 304 11.75 10.03 -35.96
CA LEU A 304 10.75 9.18 -35.32
C LEU A 304 9.53 9.05 -36.25
N PRO A 305 9.18 7.80 -36.69
CA PRO A 305 8.07 7.56 -37.59
C PRO A 305 6.73 8.03 -37.03
N THR A 306 5.86 8.55 -37.87
CA THR A 306 4.52 9.03 -37.45
C THR A 306 3.68 7.93 -36.72
N PRO A 307 3.66 6.65 -37.16
CA PRO A 307 2.96 5.60 -36.40
C PRO A 307 3.48 5.43 -34.98
N ASN A 308 4.81 5.58 -34.77
CA ASN A 308 5.40 5.52 -33.43
C ASN A 308 4.93 6.69 -32.57
N LYS A 309 4.91 7.92 -33.14
CA LYS A 309 4.39 9.11 -32.43
C LYS A 309 2.94 8.93 -31.99
N LEU A 310 2.09 8.45 -32.91
CA LEU A 310 0.67 8.20 -32.60
C LEU A 310 0.48 7.16 -31.50
N LEU A 311 1.25 6.05 -31.55
CA LEU A 311 1.16 5.01 -30.53
C LEU A 311 1.72 5.49 -29.18
N ILE A 312 2.80 6.29 -29.15
CA ILE A 312 3.29 6.92 -27.93
C ILE A 312 2.22 7.83 -27.32
N ALA A 313 1.57 8.69 -28.15
CA ALA A 313 0.50 9.56 -27.68
C ALA A 313 -0.65 8.78 -27.05
N LEU A 314 -1.09 7.70 -27.70
CA LEU A 314 -2.12 6.79 -27.18
C LEU A 314 -1.70 6.18 -25.84
N LEU A 315 -0.47 5.65 -25.74
CA LEU A 315 0.03 5.04 -24.51
C LEU A 315 0.15 6.06 -23.35
N LEU A 316 0.51 7.32 -23.64
CA LEU A 316 0.54 8.39 -22.65
C LEU A 316 -0.86 8.75 -22.14
N VAL A 317 -1.88 8.74 -23.01
CA VAL A 317 -3.28 8.96 -22.60
C VAL A 317 -3.80 7.78 -21.74
N LEU A 318 -3.41 6.55 -22.08
CA LEU A 318 -3.80 5.37 -21.31
C LEU A 318 -3.01 5.19 -19.99
N LEU A 319 -1.89 5.90 -19.85
CA LEU A 319 -0.99 5.74 -18.72
C LEU A 319 -1.66 5.99 -17.36
N PRO A 320 -2.38 7.09 -17.11
CA PRO A 320 -3.07 7.31 -15.84
C PRO A 320 -4.06 6.20 -15.50
N LEU A 321 -4.78 5.68 -16.50
CA LEU A 321 -5.72 4.56 -16.31
C LEU A 321 -4.98 3.27 -15.93
N GLY A 322 -3.86 2.97 -16.59
CA GLY A 322 -3.03 1.81 -16.27
C GLY A 322 -2.35 1.89 -14.92
N MET A 323 -1.89 3.08 -14.52
CA MET A 323 -1.27 3.34 -13.21
C MET A 323 -2.26 3.28 -12.06
N ASN A 324 -3.54 3.49 -12.32
CA ASN A 324 -4.60 3.53 -11.34
C ASN A 324 -5.76 2.57 -11.68
N VAL A 325 -5.45 1.40 -12.24
CA VAL A 325 -6.48 0.41 -12.57
C VAL A 325 -7.27 -0.03 -11.35
N SER A 326 -6.70 0.13 -10.14
CA SER A 326 -7.38 -0.15 -8.86
C SER A 326 -8.67 0.64 -8.70
N ALA A 327 -8.69 1.92 -9.06
CA ALA A 327 -9.91 2.73 -9.00
C ALA A 327 -10.99 2.19 -9.95
N PHE A 328 -10.60 1.78 -11.16
CA PHE A 328 -11.53 1.16 -12.10
C PHE A 328 -12.11 -0.15 -11.56
N LEU A 329 -11.26 -0.99 -10.94
CA LEU A 329 -11.64 -2.28 -10.39
C LEU A 329 -12.44 -2.15 -9.09
N ASN A 330 -12.33 -1.03 -8.39
CA ASN A 330 -13.00 -0.75 -7.12
C ASN A 330 -14.12 0.30 -7.25
N ASN A 331 -14.82 0.28 -8.36
CA ASN A 331 -15.99 1.12 -8.61
C ASN A 331 -15.75 2.64 -8.46
N GLY A 332 -14.51 3.10 -8.67
CA GLY A 332 -14.10 4.50 -8.58
C GLY A 332 -13.47 4.90 -7.25
N GLU A 333 -13.55 4.06 -6.23
CA GLU A 333 -12.94 4.32 -4.93
C GLU A 333 -11.48 3.85 -4.91
N VAL A 334 -10.61 4.69 -4.35
CA VAL A 334 -9.19 4.36 -4.22
C VAL A 334 -8.60 5.06 -3.01
N HIS A 335 -7.84 4.30 -2.24
CA HIS A 335 -7.03 4.81 -1.14
C HIS A 335 -5.57 4.99 -1.56
N LEU A 336 -4.85 5.89 -0.90
CA LEU A 336 -3.46 6.21 -1.23
C LEU A 336 -2.54 4.98 -1.27
N LEU A 337 -2.77 3.99 -0.41
CA LEU A 337 -2.01 2.73 -0.37
C LEU A 337 -2.16 1.89 -1.67
N MET A 338 -3.27 2.06 -2.41
CA MET A 338 -3.53 1.38 -3.68
C MET A 338 -2.81 2.03 -4.87
N LEU A 339 -2.33 3.26 -4.72
CA LEU A 339 -1.75 4.10 -5.77
C LEU A 339 -0.24 3.94 -5.94
N TYR A 340 0.32 2.80 -5.52
CA TYR A 340 1.78 2.57 -5.58
C TYR A 340 2.35 2.82 -6.98
N ALA A 341 1.69 2.34 -8.01
CA ALA A 341 2.15 2.47 -9.40
C ALA A 341 2.16 3.93 -9.91
N ALA A 342 1.31 4.79 -9.36
CA ALA A 342 1.26 6.20 -9.77
C ALA A 342 2.59 6.93 -9.55
N TRP A 343 3.34 6.57 -8.49
CA TRP A 343 4.65 7.14 -8.19
C TRP A 343 5.74 6.75 -9.18
N LEU A 344 5.53 5.67 -9.95
CA LEU A 344 6.47 5.24 -10.99
C LEU A 344 6.51 6.23 -12.18
N VAL A 345 5.60 7.21 -12.25
CA VAL A 345 5.68 8.28 -13.26
C VAL A 345 7.01 9.03 -13.21
N TYR A 346 7.61 9.19 -12.03
CA TYR A 346 8.93 9.80 -11.88
C TYR A 346 10.02 8.96 -12.54
N LEU A 347 9.91 7.62 -12.46
CA LEU A 347 10.82 6.73 -13.17
C LEU A 347 10.68 6.90 -14.68
N LEU A 348 9.45 6.93 -15.21
CA LEU A 348 9.22 7.19 -16.64
C LEU A 348 9.86 8.51 -17.05
N LEU A 349 9.65 9.58 -16.29
CA LEU A 349 10.24 10.89 -16.56
C LEU A 349 11.78 10.83 -16.66
N LEU A 350 12.44 10.17 -15.70
CA LEU A 350 13.90 10.00 -15.72
C LEU A 350 14.37 9.12 -16.89
N LEU A 351 13.63 8.09 -17.26
CA LEU A 351 13.91 7.27 -18.44
C LEU A 351 13.75 8.06 -19.75
N LEU A 352 12.77 8.96 -19.82
CA LEU A 352 12.62 9.89 -20.95
C LEU A 352 13.76 10.91 -20.98
N CYS A 353 14.13 11.49 -19.83
CA CYS A 353 15.30 12.37 -19.72
C CYS A 353 16.57 11.71 -20.26
N ARG A 354 16.83 10.46 -19.89
CA ARG A 354 17.96 9.67 -20.38
C ARG A 354 18.00 9.55 -21.92
N ARG A 355 16.85 9.61 -22.59
CA ARG A 355 16.71 9.38 -24.04
C ARG A 355 16.64 10.66 -24.87
N VAL A 356 15.98 11.67 -24.36
CA VAL A 356 15.53 12.84 -25.16
C VAL A 356 16.11 14.14 -24.61
N ALA A 357 16.39 14.23 -23.29
CA ALA A 357 16.76 15.48 -22.66
C ALA A 357 18.22 15.85 -22.83
N LYS A 358 18.50 17.16 -22.82
CA LYS A 358 19.84 17.70 -22.60
C LYS A 358 20.24 17.51 -21.12
N PRO A 359 21.56 17.44 -20.79
CA PRO A 359 22.03 17.22 -19.41
C PRO A 359 21.40 18.16 -18.37
N GLY A 360 21.25 19.45 -18.68
CA GLY A 360 20.64 20.43 -17.76
C GLY A 360 19.19 20.10 -17.39
N MET A 361 18.38 19.61 -18.33
CA MET A 361 16.99 19.18 -18.06
C MET A 361 16.98 17.93 -17.18
N THR A 362 17.87 16.98 -17.43
CA THR A 362 18.01 15.77 -16.60
C THR A 362 18.36 16.15 -15.16
N VAL A 363 19.34 17.03 -14.96
CA VAL A 363 19.71 17.53 -13.62
C VAL A 363 18.54 18.24 -12.96
N PHE A 364 17.81 19.09 -13.67
CA PHE A 364 16.63 19.78 -13.16
C PHE A 364 15.55 18.79 -12.67
N CYS A 365 15.20 17.80 -13.48
CA CYS A 365 14.25 16.75 -13.07
C CYS A 365 14.75 15.93 -11.87
N CYS A 366 16.05 15.59 -11.83
CA CYS A 366 16.65 14.91 -10.68
C CYS A 366 16.55 15.75 -9.40
N ILE A 367 16.82 17.06 -9.47
CA ILE A 367 16.68 17.94 -8.30
C ILE A 367 15.24 17.96 -7.81
N LEU A 368 14.25 18.16 -8.69
CA LEU A 368 12.85 18.21 -8.30
C LEU A 368 12.38 16.89 -7.70
N ILE A 369 12.70 15.75 -8.32
CA ILE A 369 12.35 14.44 -7.78
C ILE A 369 13.06 14.21 -6.43
N GLY A 370 14.34 14.60 -6.31
CA GLY A 370 15.06 14.53 -5.04
C GLY A 370 14.40 15.35 -3.93
N LEU A 371 13.89 16.55 -4.24
CA LEU A 371 13.16 17.40 -3.29
C LEU A 371 11.80 16.76 -2.90
N ILE A 372 11.10 16.13 -3.84
CA ILE A 372 9.87 15.37 -3.53
C ILE A 372 10.18 14.20 -2.60
N LEU A 373 11.20 13.40 -2.92
CA LEU A 373 11.60 12.28 -2.06
C LEU A 373 11.99 12.76 -0.65
N PHE A 374 12.75 13.84 -0.56
CA PHE A 374 13.09 14.44 0.74
C PHE A 374 11.87 14.93 1.51
N SER A 375 10.93 15.60 0.82
CA SER A 375 9.66 16.05 1.41
C SER A 375 8.83 14.86 1.91
N ASN A 376 8.78 13.75 1.15
CA ASN A 376 8.10 12.53 1.56
C ASN A 376 8.76 11.88 2.78
N VAL A 377 10.11 11.84 2.85
CA VAL A 377 10.85 11.38 4.04
C VAL A 377 10.43 12.18 5.27
N ARG A 378 10.43 13.52 5.16
CA ARG A 378 10.03 14.39 6.26
C ARG A 378 8.60 14.11 6.69
N PHE A 379 7.68 14.06 5.74
CA PHE A 379 6.26 13.79 6.02
C PHE A 379 6.05 12.43 6.68
N SER A 380 6.72 11.38 6.21
CA SER A 380 6.64 10.05 6.82
C SER A 380 7.07 10.05 8.28
N ASN A 381 8.18 10.72 8.59
CA ASN A 381 8.67 10.83 9.98
C ASN A 381 7.75 11.67 10.87
N GLU A 382 7.19 12.76 10.34
CA GLU A 382 6.19 13.57 11.06
C GLU A 382 4.95 12.70 11.38
N LEU A 383 4.45 11.94 10.40
CA LEU A 383 3.30 11.06 10.55
C LEU A 383 3.54 9.96 11.60
N TYR A 384 4.69 9.25 11.54
CA TYR A 384 5.00 8.17 12.48
C TYR A 384 5.22 8.70 13.89
N THR A 385 5.86 9.87 14.03
CA THR A 385 6.00 10.53 15.33
C THR A 385 4.63 10.85 15.92
N ARG A 386 3.71 11.34 15.08
CA ARG A 386 2.33 11.63 15.51
C ARG A 386 1.61 10.35 15.96
N LYS A 387 1.70 9.28 15.20
CA LYS A 387 1.10 8.00 15.58
C LYS A 387 1.67 7.42 16.88
N ASP A 388 2.96 7.61 17.14
CA ASP A 388 3.55 7.21 18.42
C ASP A 388 3.03 8.06 19.59
N GLN A 389 2.84 9.36 19.39
CA GLN A 389 2.20 10.24 20.40
C GLN A 389 0.76 9.79 20.71
N GLU A 390 -0.01 9.43 19.70
CA GLU A 390 -1.37 8.89 19.87
C GLU A 390 -1.36 7.56 20.60
N ARG A 391 -0.43 6.67 20.26
CA ARG A 391 -0.22 5.40 20.97
C ARG A 391 0.06 5.63 22.45
N GLN A 392 0.96 6.56 22.78
CA GLN A 392 1.31 6.88 24.17
C GLN A 392 0.12 7.49 24.92
N ALA A 393 -0.64 8.39 24.28
CA ALA A 393 -1.84 8.98 24.86
C ALA A 393 -2.93 7.92 25.11
N THR A 394 -3.16 7.03 24.16
CA THR A 394 -4.11 5.92 24.28
C THR A 394 -3.69 4.96 25.39
N LEU A 395 -2.40 4.59 25.47
CA LEU A 395 -1.88 3.74 26.52
C LEU A 395 -2.09 4.36 27.92
N SER A 396 -1.77 5.66 28.06
CA SER A 396 -1.99 6.39 29.30
C SER A 396 -3.48 6.42 29.69
N LEU A 397 -4.37 6.67 28.74
CA LEU A 397 -5.82 6.68 28.98
C LEU A 397 -6.31 5.30 29.42
N MET A 398 -5.97 4.27 28.65
CA MET A 398 -6.47 2.92 28.89
C MET A 398 -5.91 2.27 30.15
N THR A 399 -4.69 2.63 30.54
CA THR A 399 -4.14 2.23 31.85
C THR A 399 -4.97 2.82 32.99
N ARG A 400 -5.38 4.08 32.91
CA ARG A 400 -6.24 4.73 33.92
C ARG A 400 -7.67 4.15 33.91
N VAL A 401 -8.20 3.80 32.72
CA VAL A 401 -9.48 3.12 32.61
C VAL A 401 -9.43 1.75 33.28
N THR A 402 -8.38 0.97 33.02
CA THR A 402 -8.14 -0.33 33.69
C THR A 402 -8.10 -0.17 35.20
N GLN A 403 -7.33 0.79 35.71
CA GLN A 403 -7.24 1.07 37.13
C GLN A 403 -8.60 1.46 37.74
N GLN A 404 -9.41 2.23 37.03
CA GLN A 404 -10.78 2.59 37.47
C GLN A 404 -11.68 1.35 37.57
N LEU A 405 -11.61 0.43 36.62
CA LEU A 405 -12.33 -0.84 36.68
C LEU A 405 -11.88 -1.68 37.88
N GLU A 406 -10.57 -1.82 38.09
CA GLU A 406 -9.97 -2.62 39.17
C GLU A 406 -10.27 -2.06 40.56
N GLN A 407 -10.47 -0.74 40.70
CA GLN A 407 -10.87 -0.09 41.94
C GLN A 407 -12.37 -0.15 42.23
N THR A 408 -13.18 -0.59 41.26
CA THR A 408 -14.63 -0.72 41.45
C THR A 408 -14.94 -1.98 42.25
N GLU A 409 -15.66 -1.82 43.37
CA GLU A 409 -16.03 -2.94 44.25
C GLU A 409 -16.79 -4.04 43.46
N GLY A 410 -16.36 -5.29 43.65
CA GLY A 410 -16.96 -6.44 43.00
C GLY A 410 -16.40 -6.76 41.60
N TYR A 411 -15.47 -5.96 41.06
CA TYR A 411 -14.82 -6.26 39.78
C TYR A 411 -13.78 -7.38 39.94
N ILE A 412 -13.85 -8.37 39.06
CA ILE A 412 -12.86 -9.47 38.98
C ILE A 412 -12.35 -9.53 37.55
N PRO A 413 -11.03 -9.27 37.31
CA PRO A 413 -10.43 -9.28 35.96
C PRO A 413 -10.74 -10.56 35.18
N GLY A 414 -11.15 -10.44 33.94
CA GLY A 414 -11.48 -11.56 33.05
C GLY A 414 -12.76 -12.34 33.36
N GLN A 415 -13.41 -12.11 34.52
CA GLN A 415 -14.65 -12.76 34.92
C GLN A 415 -15.86 -11.83 34.85
N THR A 416 -15.71 -10.63 35.39
CA THR A 416 -16.76 -9.59 35.36
C THR A 416 -17.00 -9.15 33.92
N GLU A 417 -18.27 -9.14 33.52
CA GLU A 417 -18.68 -8.57 32.25
C GLU A 417 -18.61 -7.06 32.31
N VAL A 418 -17.94 -6.43 31.31
CA VAL A 418 -17.69 -4.99 31.25
C VAL A 418 -18.24 -4.39 29.97
N ALA A 419 -18.85 -3.23 30.07
CA ALA A 419 -19.18 -2.37 28.95
C ALA A 419 -18.40 -1.06 29.04
N ILE A 420 -17.56 -0.76 28.04
CA ILE A 420 -16.91 0.54 27.90
C ILE A 420 -17.68 1.30 26.82
N LEU A 421 -18.31 2.41 27.22
CA LEU A 421 -19.19 3.20 26.35
C LEU A 421 -18.47 4.46 25.87
N GLY A 422 -18.49 4.68 24.55
CA GLY A 422 -17.83 5.80 23.89
C GLY A 422 -16.38 5.53 23.55
N THR A 423 -15.77 6.42 22.80
CA THR A 423 -14.35 6.40 22.42
C THR A 423 -13.69 7.72 22.75
N SER A 424 -12.37 7.74 22.81
CA SER A 424 -11.62 8.98 23.03
C SER A 424 -11.69 9.89 21.80
N ASP A 425 -11.98 11.18 21.99
CA ASP A 425 -11.87 12.19 20.95
C ASP A 425 -10.40 12.61 20.76
N PHE A 426 -9.74 11.99 19.78
CA PHE A 426 -8.35 12.31 19.44
C PHE A 426 -8.20 13.62 18.66
N GLN A 427 -9.28 14.18 18.12
CA GLN A 427 -9.25 15.48 17.42
C GLN A 427 -8.98 16.63 18.42
N SER A 428 -9.36 16.44 19.69
CA SER A 428 -9.08 17.40 20.76
C SER A 428 -7.62 17.38 21.26
N HIS A 429 -6.81 16.40 20.84
CA HIS A 429 -5.41 16.31 21.32
C HIS A 429 -4.53 17.42 20.78
N PRO A 430 -3.61 18.00 21.61
CA PRO A 430 -2.79 19.17 21.24
C PRO A 430 -1.93 19.02 20.00
N GLY A 431 -1.63 17.81 19.58
CA GLY A 431 -0.83 17.54 18.38
C GLY A 431 -1.63 17.16 17.15
N TYR A 432 -2.96 17.09 17.23
CA TYR A 432 -3.80 16.70 16.10
C TYR A 432 -3.65 17.64 14.90
N ARG A 433 -3.58 17.08 13.71
CA ARG A 433 -3.59 17.80 12.43
C ARG A 433 -4.31 16.99 11.37
N GLN A 434 -5.35 17.55 10.80
CA GLN A 434 -6.14 16.94 9.73
C GLN A 434 -5.30 16.51 8.49
N THR A 435 -4.14 17.15 8.27
CA THR A 435 -3.24 16.76 7.16
C THR A 435 -2.74 15.33 7.22
N TYR A 436 -2.78 14.67 8.38
CA TYR A 436 -2.39 13.26 8.51
C TYR A 436 -3.52 12.31 8.10
N GLU A 437 -4.77 12.72 8.25
CA GLU A 437 -5.94 11.96 7.80
C GLU A 437 -6.06 11.96 6.27
N THR A 438 -5.62 13.03 5.60
CA THR A 438 -5.68 13.13 4.14
C THR A 438 -4.73 12.21 3.40
N VAL A 439 -3.84 11.51 4.10
CA VAL A 439 -2.93 10.50 3.50
C VAL A 439 -3.66 9.19 3.21
N GLY A 440 -5.01 9.20 3.16
CA GLY A 440 -5.84 8.00 2.92
C GLY A 440 -5.70 7.03 4.10
N ALA A 441 -6.42 6.02 4.27
CA ALA A 441 -6.42 4.93 5.27
C ALA A 441 -5.52 5.05 6.52
N VAL A 442 -5.02 6.23 6.89
CA VAL A 442 -4.27 6.49 8.13
C VAL A 442 -5.27 6.92 9.19
N PHE A 443 -5.61 6.01 10.06
CA PHE A 443 -6.53 6.27 11.16
C PHE A 443 -5.79 6.89 12.34
N PRO A 444 -6.36 7.93 12.97
CA PRO A 444 -5.69 8.65 14.05
C PRO A 444 -5.54 7.82 15.33
N SER A 445 -6.45 6.90 15.61
CA SER A 445 -6.48 6.14 16.87
C SER A 445 -6.39 4.63 16.67
N PRO A 446 -5.68 3.89 17.55
CA PRO A 446 -5.77 2.44 17.61
C PRO A 446 -7.16 1.95 18.07
N ILE A 447 -7.95 2.79 18.76
CA ILE A 447 -9.34 2.48 19.14
C ILE A 447 -10.26 3.46 18.42
N SER A 448 -10.61 3.14 17.17
CA SER A 448 -11.48 3.97 16.34
C SER A 448 -12.97 3.78 16.66
N THR A 449 -13.34 2.59 17.14
CA THR A 449 -14.68 2.26 17.60
C THR A 449 -14.60 1.41 18.85
N GLU A 450 -15.75 1.26 19.55
CA GLU A 450 -15.86 0.45 20.77
C GLU A 450 -15.53 -1.04 20.56
N ASP A 451 -15.62 -1.53 19.34
CA ASP A 451 -15.34 -2.94 19.01
C ASP A 451 -13.86 -3.30 19.12
N PHE A 452 -12.96 -2.29 19.07
CA PHE A 452 -11.52 -2.51 19.18
C PHE A 452 -10.98 -2.60 20.62
N TYR A 453 -11.80 -2.36 21.64
CA TYR A 453 -11.35 -2.50 23.03
C TYR A 453 -10.83 -3.90 23.33
N GLY A 454 -11.52 -4.96 22.91
CA GLY A 454 -11.09 -6.34 23.12
C GLY A 454 -9.71 -6.62 22.57
N ALA A 455 -9.47 -6.20 21.34
CA ALA A 455 -8.17 -6.32 20.69
C ALA A 455 -7.09 -5.49 21.41
N TYR A 456 -7.42 -4.27 21.87
CA TYR A 456 -6.48 -3.41 22.56
C TYR A 456 -6.06 -3.97 23.93
N PHE A 457 -7.02 -4.42 24.76
CA PHE A 457 -6.76 -5.03 26.06
C PHE A 457 -5.91 -6.29 25.91
N SER A 458 -6.23 -7.13 24.94
CA SER A 458 -5.51 -8.38 24.70
C SER A 458 -4.12 -8.16 24.11
N THR A 459 -3.98 -7.29 23.10
CA THR A 459 -2.74 -7.16 22.32
C THR A 459 -1.76 -6.15 22.92
N VAL A 460 -2.26 -5.02 23.43
CA VAL A 460 -1.43 -3.92 23.90
C VAL A 460 -1.27 -3.95 25.43
N LEU A 461 -2.37 -4.03 26.17
CA LEU A 461 -2.33 -4.03 27.63
C LEU A 461 -1.98 -5.40 28.23
N GLN A 462 -2.17 -6.50 27.47
CA GLN A 462 -1.99 -7.87 27.95
C GLN A 462 -2.79 -8.12 29.25
N THR A 463 -3.98 -7.51 29.35
CA THR A 463 -4.83 -7.56 30.55
C THR A 463 -6.12 -8.32 30.22
N PRO A 464 -6.51 -9.33 31.03
CA PRO A 464 -7.73 -10.07 30.79
C PRO A 464 -8.96 -9.19 31.05
N ILE A 465 -9.83 -9.07 30.05
CA ILE A 465 -11.13 -8.38 30.17
C ILE A 465 -12.20 -9.22 29.48
N ARG A 466 -13.39 -9.26 30.05
CA ARG A 466 -14.57 -9.86 29.44
C ARG A 466 -15.52 -8.73 29.05
N LEU A 467 -15.51 -8.34 27.78
CA LEU A 467 -16.43 -7.33 27.25
C LEU A 467 -17.79 -7.96 26.93
N CYS A 468 -18.85 -7.19 27.14
CA CYS A 468 -20.19 -7.52 26.65
C CYS A 468 -20.23 -7.46 25.11
N ASP A 469 -21.18 -8.13 24.50
CA ASP A 469 -21.41 -8.05 23.05
C ASP A 469 -21.96 -6.67 22.63
N SER A 470 -21.97 -6.42 21.33
CA SER A 470 -22.43 -5.14 20.75
C SER A 470 -23.90 -4.86 21.02
N THR A 471 -24.76 -5.88 21.03
CA THR A 471 -26.19 -5.73 21.29
C THR A 471 -26.42 -5.27 22.72
N ARG A 472 -25.79 -5.96 23.68
CA ARG A 472 -25.84 -5.59 25.09
C ARG A 472 -25.28 -4.22 25.37
N ARG A 473 -24.19 -3.85 24.67
CA ARG A 473 -23.58 -2.52 24.78
C ARG A 473 -24.55 -1.42 24.35
N GLU A 474 -25.27 -1.59 23.25
CA GLU A 474 -26.26 -0.61 22.78
C GLU A 474 -27.45 -0.46 23.77
N GLU A 475 -27.90 -1.55 24.39
CA GLU A 475 -28.92 -1.48 25.44
C GLU A 475 -28.43 -0.67 26.64
N LEU A 476 -27.20 -0.91 27.08
CA LEU A 476 -26.60 -0.23 28.21
C LEU A 476 -26.31 1.27 27.97
N LYS A 477 -26.09 1.69 26.72
CA LYS A 477 -25.92 3.12 26.37
C LYS A 477 -27.11 3.96 26.80
N ALA A 478 -28.34 3.48 26.59
CA ALA A 478 -29.54 4.19 26.98
C ALA A 478 -29.67 4.29 28.51
N GLN A 479 -29.33 3.22 29.25
CA GLN A 479 -29.40 3.17 30.70
C GLN A 479 -28.28 3.97 31.40
N ALA A 480 -27.15 4.13 30.74
CA ALA A 480 -25.98 4.86 31.23
C ALA A 480 -25.92 6.33 30.75
N ALA A 481 -26.99 6.84 30.12
CA ALA A 481 -27.04 8.19 29.57
C ALA A 481 -26.64 9.29 30.59
N ASP A 482 -27.15 9.15 31.82
CA ASP A 482 -26.94 10.12 32.91
C ASP A 482 -25.62 9.92 33.68
N LEU A 483 -24.84 8.87 33.39
CA LEU A 483 -23.52 8.69 34.00
C LEU A 483 -22.57 9.80 33.53
N PRO A 484 -21.75 10.37 34.42
CA PRO A 484 -20.68 11.26 34.01
C PRO A 484 -19.64 10.50 33.18
N ALA A 485 -18.97 11.22 32.31
CA ALA A 485 -17.89 10.63 31.53
C ALA A 485 -16.58 10.53 32.35
N PHE A 486 -15.75 9.55 32.06
CA PHE A 486 -14.42 9.44 32.63
C PHE A 486 -13.60 10.69 32.28
N PRO A 487 -12.82 11.32 33.23
CA PRO A 487 -12.44 10.74 34.53
C PRO A 487 -13.30 11.20 35.75
N ASP A 488 -14.50 11.67 35.52
CA ASP A 488 -15.34 12.19 36.60
C ASP A 488 -15.77 11.07 37.57
N LYS A 489 -15.96 11.44 38.84
CA LYS A 489 -16.46 10.49 39.86
C LYS A 489 -17.85 9.98 39.44
N GLY A 490 -18.06 8.68 39.52
CA GLY A 490 -19.32 8.06 39.15
C GLY A 490 -19.40 7.68 37.68
N CYS A 491 -18.32 7.74 36.92
CA CYS A 491 -18.24 7.27 35.51
C CYS A 491 -18.40 5.74 35.39
N THR A 492 -18.45 5.01 36.50
CA THR A 492 -18.70 3.56 36.56
C THR A 492 -19.97 3.27 37.34
N ALA A 493 -20.78 2.31 36.87
CA ALA A 493 -21.96 1.81 37.56
C ALA A 493 -22.19 0.33 37.24
N TRP A 494 -22.79 -0.40 38.17
CA TRP A 494 -23.32 -1.73 37.92
C TRP A 494 -24.77 -1.60 37.36
N ILE A 495 -25.00 -2.12 36.15
CA ILE A 495 -26.28 -2.12 35.49
C ILE A 495 -26.57 -3.56 35.05
N ASP A 496 -27.61 -4.15 35.62
CA ASP A 496 -28.08 -5.54 35.34
C ASP A 496 -26.94 -6.57 35.32
N GLY A 497 -26.01 -6.49 36.29
CA GLY A 497 -24.90 -7.43 36.43
C GLY A 497 -23.70 -7.17 35.53
N THR A 498 -23.73 -6.15 34.67
CA THR A 498 -22.64 -5.68 33.86
C THR A 498 -22.01 -4.43 34.48
N LEU A 499 -20.67 -4.38 34.61
CA LEU A 499 -19.97 -3.18 35.02
C LEU A 499 -19.81 -2.24 33.83
N VAL A 500 -20.48 -1.09 33.89
CA VAL A 500 -20.45 -0.07 32.83
C VAL A 500 -19.47 1.02 33.20
N LEU A 501 -18.59 1.39 32.25
CA LEU A 501 -17.75 2.57 32.32
C LEU A 501 -18.06 3.47 31.13
N LYS A 502 -18.45 4.72 31.40
CA LYS A 502 -18.69 5.71 30.36
C LYS A 502 -17.41 6.51 30.11
N LEU A 503 -16.87 6.42 28.88
CA LEU A 503 -15.66 7.12 28.50
C LEU A 503 -15.95 8.50 27.90
N SER A 504 -17.02 8.62 27.09
CA SER A 504 -17.43 9.86 26.45
C SER A 504 -18.96 9.96 26.32
#